data_8d26322dff111fa4104c737c10eef65d
#
_entry.id   8d26322dff111fa4104c737c10eef65d
#
_cell.length_a   1.000
_cell.length_b   1.000
_cell.length_c   1.000
_cell.angle_alpha   90.00
_cell.angle_beta   90.00
_cell.angle_gamma   90.00
#
_symmetry.space_group_name_H-M   'P 1'
#
loop_
_entity.id
_entity.type
_entity.pdbx_description
1 polymer ?
#
loop_
_entity_poly.entity_id
_entity_poly.type
_entity_poly.pdbx_seq_one_letter_code
_entity_poly.pdbx_strand_id
1 'polypeptide(L)'
;MLLKSGEKVIGLELLSAFSGVLIAAQSKVNGALSVKMGDSLEAAIVSFSTGLLFVTLICLSQSQLRAAFKDIFRAVSAGQMRAWTLVAGALGASFVAMQTYVVPIAGVALFTVASLAGQTAISLWVDQLGLSGGVKSMISKRRVIAALITVFAVLVSAWDILSMSDFSILAIGLALLAGSWVGFQRALNGQINSHSKRAFATAQLNFITGTTFLFILLLIRSVFSTCAAPVIIFLM
;
A
#
# COMPACT_ATOMS: atom_id res chain seq x y z
N MET A 1 7.84 36.92 -8.14
CA MET A 1 7.39 35.59 -8.67
C MET A 1 8.14 34.44 -8.01
N LEU A 2 9.43 34.51 -7.76
CA LEU A 2 10.27 33.47 -7.14
C LEU A 2 9.92 33.17 -5.66
N LEU A 3 9.54 34.15 -4.87
CA LEU A 3 9.16 33.98 -3.45
C LEU A 3 7.87 33.12 -3.30
N LYS A 4 6.86 33.32 -4.16
CA LYS A 4 5.63 32.48 -4.16
C LYS A 4 5.88 31.02 -4.55
N SER A 5 6.95 30.73 -5.30
CA SER A 5 7.32 29.36 -5.66
C SER A 5 7.98 28.64 -4.48
N GLY A 6 8.82 29.34 -3.70
CA GLY A 6 9.48 28.81 -2.51
C GLY A 6 8.49 28.44 -1.39
N GLU A 7 7.54 29.32 -1.09
CA GLU A 7 6.49 29.06 -0.09
C GLU A 7 5.62 27.84 -0.45
N LYS A 8 5.29 27.65 -1.74
CA LYS A 8 4.55 26.48 -2.21
C LYS A 8 5.36 25.20 -2.06
N VAL A 9 6.66 25.23 -2.30
CA VAL A 9 7.54 24.06 -2.14
C VAL A 9 7.62 23.67 -0.67
N ILE A 10 7.86 24.62 0.22
CA ILE A 10 7.91 24.40 1.69
C ILE A 10 6.57 23.82 2.18
N GLY A 11 5.44 24.35 1.71
CA GLY A 11 4.12 23.84 2.08
C GLY A 11 3.89 22.38 1.65
N LEU A 12 4.37 21.98 0.46
CA LEU A 12 4.29 20.61 -0.02
C LEU A 12 5.21 19.67 0.77
N GLU A 13 6.38 20.12 1.15
CA GLU A 13 7.33 19.36 1.97
C GLU A 13 6.77 19.11 3.37
N LEU A 14 6.20 20.12 4.01
CA LEU A 14 5.52 19.99 5.31
C LEU A 14 4.32 19.04 5.25
N LEU A 15 3.52 19.15 4.20
CA LEU A 15 2.38 18.24 4.00
C LEU A 15 2.84 16.79 3.80
N SER A 16 3.94 16.60 3.06
CA SER A 16 4.54 15.26 2.86
C SER A 16 5.08 14.69 4.17
N ALA A 17 5.77 15.50 4.98
CA ALA A 17 6.27 15.10 6.28
C ALA A 17 5.11 14.72 7.23
N PHE A 18 4.07 15.55 7.28
CA PHE A 18 2.86 15.27 8.07
C PHE A 18 2.16 13.97 7.63
N SER A 19 2.05 13.75 6.32
CA SER A 19 1.51 12.50 5.78
C SER A 19 2.33 11.27 6.20
N GLY A 20 3.66 11.41 6.26
CA GLY A 20 4.57 10.36 6.75
C GLY A 20 4.30 10.01 8.22
N VAL A 21 4.10 11.02 9.07
CA VAL A 21 3.74 10.82 10.49
C VAL A 21 2.40 10.09 10.63
N LEU A 22 1.40 10.47 9.84
CA LEU A 22 0.09 9.80 9.85
C LEU A 22 0.19 8.33 9.41
N ILE A 23 1.00 8.03 8.39
CA ILE A 23 1.25 6.66 7.93
C ILE A 23 1.92 5.83 9.03
N ALA A 24 2.92 6.39 9.73
CA ALA A 24 3.58 5.71 10.84
C ALA A 24 2.62 5.46 12.03
N ALA A 25 1.78 6.44 12.36
CA ALA A 25 0.74 6.30 13.38
C ALA A 25 -0.28 5.21 13.00
N GLN A 26 -0.76 5.21 11.75
CA GLN A 26 -1.64 4.16 11.23
C GLN A 26 -0.98 2.78 11.31
N SER A 27 0.30 2.67 10.95
CA SER A 27 1.05 1.41 11.04
C SER A 27 1.08 0.87 12.48
N LYS A 28 1.32 1.74 13.45
CA LYS A 28 1.32 1.38 14.87
C LYS A 28 -0.07 0.93 15.35
N VAL A 29 -1.12 1.65 14.96
CA VAL A 29 -2.51 1.30 15.30
C VAL A 29 -2.91 -0.04 14.68
N ASN A 30 -2.59 -0.26 13.42
CA ASN A 30 -2.87 -1.52 12.72
C ASN A 30 -2.13 -2.70 13.36
N GLY A 31 -0.86 -2.52 13.74
CA GLY A 31 -0.11 -3.55 14.47
C GLY A 31 -0.70 -3.86 15.85
N ALA A 32 -1.08 -2.83 16.61
CA ALA A 32 -1.73 -3.02 17.90
C ALA A 32 -3.11 -3.70 17.78
N LEU A 33 -3.86 -3.37 16.74
CA LEU A 33 -5.14 -4.00 16.42
C LEU A 33 -4.95 -5.49 16.11
N SER A 34 -3.94 -5.84 15.31
CA SER A 34 -3.60 -7.23 15.00
C SER A 34 -3.31 -8.05 16.26
N VAL A 35 -2.51 -7.50 17.17
CA VAL A 35 -2.21 -8.17 18.45
C VAL A 35 -3.48 -8.37 19.30
N LYS A 36 -4.35 -7.34 19.37
CA LYS A 36 -5.60 -7.44 20.15
C LYS A 36 -6.60 -8.43 19.56
N MET A 37 -6.67 -8.52 18.24
CA MET A 37 -7.58 -9.45 17.55
C MET A 37 -7.01 -10.87 17.48
N GLY A 38 -5.70 -11.04 17.68
CA GLY A 38 -5.01 -12.31 17.47
C GLY A 38 -4.92 -12.72 16.00
N ASP A 39 -5.30 -11.83 15.07
CA ASP A 39 -5.35 -12.13 13.64
C ASP A 39 -5.00 -10.91 12.79
N SER A 40 -3.95 -11.05 11.98
CA SER A 40 -3.45 -9.97 11.11
C SER A 40 -4.36 -9.68 9.92
N LEU A 41 -5.01 -10.71 9.36
CA LEU A 41 -5.90 -10.56 8.23
C LEU A 41 -7.20 -9.86 8.64
N GLU A 42 -7.76 -10.25 9.78
CA GLU A 42 -8.95 -9.59 10.33
C GLU A 42 -8.68 -8.12 10.68
N ALA A 43 -7.53 -7.82 11.28
CA ALA A 43 -7.11 -6.45 11.54
C ALA A 43 -7.00 -5.62 10.26
N ALA A 44 -6.46 -6.20 9.18
CA ALA A 44 -6.39 -5.53 7.88
C ALA A 44 -7.79 -5.28 7.30
N ILE A 45 -8.72 -6.24 7.43
CA ILE A 45 -10.12 -6.09 7.00
C ILE A 45 -10.80 -4.95 7.75
N VAL A 46 -10.65 -4.87 9.07
CA VAL A 46 -11.22 -3.78 9.89
C VAL A 46 -10.65 -2.43 9.44
N SER A 47 -9.34 -2.34 9.25
CA SER A 47 -8.68 -1.12 8.77
C SER A 47 -9.21 -0.67 7.40
N PHE A 48 -9.29 -1.59 6.43
CA PHE A 48 -9.80 -1.29 5.09
C PHE A 48 -11.29 -0.97 5.07
N SER A 49 -12.09 -1.71 5.82
CA SER A 49 -13.54 -1.48 5.92
C SER A 49 -13.85 -0.11 6.55
N THR A 50 -13.09 0.28 7.57
CA THR A 50 -13.20 1.61 8.18
C THR A 50 -12.84 2.71 7.17
N GLY A 51 -11.72 2.54 6.45
CA GLY A 51 -11.32 3.46 5.38
C GLY A 51 -12.36 3.54 4.26
N LEU A 52 -12.91 2.40 3.84
CA LEU A 52 -13.99 2.33 2.84
C LEU A 52 -15.22 3.12 3.29
N LEU A 53 -15.64 2.95 4.55
CA LEU A 53 -16.78 3.69 5.11
C LEU A 53 -16.55 5.20 5.02
N PHE A 54 -15.43 5.70 5.53
CA PHE A 54 -15.13 7.14 5.53
C PHE A 54 -15.02 7.72 4.12
N VAL A 55 -14.29 7.07 3.22
CA VAL A 55 -14.13 7.56 1.85
C VAL A 55 -15.45 7.50 1.09
N THR A 56 -16.27 6.47 1.33
CA THR A 56 -17.60 6.36 0.71
C THR A 56 -18.52 7.49 1.18
N LEU A 57 -18.56 7.81 2.46
CA LEU A 57 -19.34 8.94 2.99
C LEU A 57 -18.92 10.26 2.36
N ILE A 58 -17.60 10.51 2.22
CA ILE A 58 -17.09 11.71 1.53
C ILE A 58 -17.48 11.71 0.05
N CYS A 59 -17.35 10.59 -0.65
CA CYS A 59 -17.71 10.51 -2.07
C CYS A 59 -19.21 10.67 -2.30
N LEU A 60 -20.05 10.14 -1.42
CA LEU A 60 -21.50 10.29 -1.51
C LEU A 60 -21.97 11.73 -1.22
N SER A 61 -21.28 12.46 -0.35
CA SER A 61 -21.63 13.86 -0.03
C SER A 61 -21.37 14.85 -1.17
N GLN A 62 -20.50 14.48 -2.15
CA GLN A 62 -20.07 15.39 -3.22
C GLN A 62 -20.38 14.84 -4.61
N SER A 63 -21.25 15.54 -5.35
CA SER A 63 -21.66 15.13 -6.72
C SER A 63 -20.46 15.00 -7.68
N GLN A 64 -19.46 15.88 -7.54
CA GLN A 64 -18.23 15.85 -8.36
C GLN A 64 -17.41 14.57 -8.14
N LEU A 65 -17.37 14.04 -6.91
CA LEU A 65 -16.66 12.79 -6.62
C LEU A 65 -17.41 11.58 -7.16
N ARG A 66 -18.75 11.60 -7.07
CA ARG A 66 -19.57 10.55 -7.68
C ARG A 66 -19.43 10.52 -9.22
N ALA A 67 -19.34 11.69 -9.85
CA ALA A 67 -19.10 11.78 -11.30
C ALA A 67 -17.71 11.24 -11.64
N ALA A 68 -16.67 11.68 -10.93
CA ALA A 68 -15.29 11.22 -11.12
C ALA A 68 -15.15 9.71 -10.93
N PHE A 69 -15.86 9.11 -9.98
CA PHE A 69 -15.89 7.67 -9.81
C PHE A 69 -16.49 6.94 -11.02
N LYS A 70 -17.58 7.47 -11.60
CA LYS A 70 -18.18 6.94 -12.83
C LYS A 70 -17.23 7.08 -14.03
N ASP A 71 -16.44 8.17 -14.09
CA ASP A 71 -15.50 8.41 -15.19
C ASP A 71 -14.38 7.35 -15.26
N ILE A 72 -14.00 6.74 -14.12
CA ILE A 72 -13.08 5.61 -14.08
C ILE A 72 -13.64 4.45 -14.92
N PHE A 73 -14.88 4.06 -14.68
CA PHE A 73 -15.51 2.95 -15.39
C PHE A 73 -15.79 3.28 -16.87
N ARG A 74 -16.12 4.53 -17.18
CA ARG A 74 -16.25 4.99 -18.58
C ARG A 74 -14.91 4.87 -19.33
N ALA A 75 -13.81 5.25 -18.69
CA ALA A 75 -12.48 5.12 -19.29
C ALA A 75 -12.13 3.67 -19.62
N VAL A 76 -12.51 2.73 -18.76
CA VAL A 76 -12.34 1.28 -19.02
C VAL A 76 -13.24 0.83 -20.16
N SER A 77 -14.52 1.17 -20.14
CA SER A 77 -15.49 0.78 -21.17
C SER A 77 -15.13 1.36 -22.56
N ALA A 78 -14.53 2.56 -22.59
CA ALA A 78 -14.04 3.20 -23.81
C ALA A 78 -12.67 2.69 -24.27
N GLY A 79 -12.07 1.70 -23.60
CA GLY A 79 -10.76 1.18 -23.93
C GLY A 79 -9.59 2.14 -23.66
N GLN A 80 -9.84 3.28 -22.99
CA GLN A 80 -8.82 4.28 -22.65
C GLN A 80 -7.94 3.85 -21.48
N MET A 81 -8.44 2.95 -20.63
CA MET A 81 -7.73 2.38 -19.48
C MET A 81 -7.94 0.87 -19.44
N ARG A 82 -6.88 0.15 -19.10
CA ARG A 82 -6.93 -1.32 -18.99
C ARG A 82 -7.67 -1.73 -17.71
N ALA A 83 -8.62 -2.69 -17.81
CA ALA A 83 -9.43 -3.13 -16.67
C ALA A 83 -8.60 -3.66 -15.49
N TRP A 84 -7.45 -4.29 -15.74
CA TRP A 84 -6.58 -4.80 -14.67
C TRP A 84 -6.03 -3.70 -13.73
N THR A 85 -6.01 -2.41 -14.18
CA THR A 85 -5.59 -1.31 -13.30
C THR A 85 -6.53 -1.12 -12.11
N LEU A 86 -7.78 -1.57 -12.24
CA LEU A 86 -8.78 -1.49 -11.17
C LEU A 86 -8.41 -2.34 -9.94
N VAL A 87 -7.52 -3.35 -10.09
CA VAL A 87 -7.05 -4.18 -8.96
C VAL A 87 -5.98 -3.50 -8.10
N ALA A 88 -5.66 -2.24 -8.39
CA ALA A 88 -4.67 -1.48 -7.60
C ALA A 88 -4.94 -1.50 -6.09
N GLY A 89 -6.23 -1.52 -5.68
CA GLY A 89 -6.60 -1.63 -4.28
C GLY A 89 -6.18 -2.94 -3.61
N ALA A 90 -6.16 -4.05 -4.35
CA ALA A 90 -5.68 -5.33 -3.81
C ALA A 90 -4.20 -5.27 -3.41
N LEU A 91 -3.37 -4.53 -4.16
CA LEU A 91 -1.96 -4.32 -3.80
C LEU A 91 -1.81 -3.53 -2.48
N GLY A 92 -2.64 -2.50 -2.30
CA GLY A 92 -2.67 -1.72 -1.06
C GLY A 92 -3.21 -2.53 0.12
N ALA A 93 -4.20 -3.37 -0.11
CA ALA A 93 -4.74 -4.27 0.89
C ALA A 93 -3.71 -5.30 1.33
N SER A 94 -2.96 -5.86 0.38
CA SER A 94 -1.84 -6.76 0.67
C SER A 94 -0.73 -6.08 1.48
N PHE A 95 -0.43 -4.80 1.19
CA PHE A 95 0.50 -4.01 2.00
C PHE A 95 0.03 -3.94 3.45
N VAL A 96 -1.25 -3.61 3.69
CA VAL A 96 -1.78 -3.50 5.06
C VAL A 96 -1.84 -4.86 5.74
N ALA A 97 -2.17 -5.94 5.04
CA ALA A 97 -2.13 -7.30 5.59
C ALA A 97 -0.71 -7.71 6.02
N MET A 98 0.31 -7.38 5.21
CA MET A 98 1.71 -7.60 5.61
C MET A 98 2.14 -6.68 6.76
N GLN A 99 1.68 -5.43 6.77
CA GLN A 99 1.96 -4.47 7.84
C GLN A 99 1.40 -4.96 9.18
N THR A 100 0.13 -5.40 9.22
CA THR A 100 -0.50 -5.93 10.45
C THR A 100 0.20 -7.17 10.98
N TYR A 101 0.82 -7.96 10.12
CA TYR A 101 1.61 -9.12 10.50
C TYR A 101 3.03 -8.76 10.95
N VAL A 102 3.72 -7.92 10.19
CA VAL A 102 5.16 -7.63 10.41
C VAL A 102 5.40 -6.64 11.53
N VAL A 103 4.55 -5.61 11.68
CA VAL A 103 4.77 -4.52 12.66
C VAL A 103 4.83 -5.02 14.10
N PRO A 104 4.00 -5.97 14.57
CA PRO A 104 4.13 -6.54 15.91
C PRO A 104 5.45 -7.27 16.16
N ILE A 105 6.05 -7.83 15.12
CA ILE A 105 7.27 -8.65 15.19
C ILE A 105 8.53 -7.78 15.08
N ALA A 106 8.58 -6.93 14.07
CA ALA A 106 9.76 -6.18 13.68
C ALA A 106 9.74 -4.69 14.05
N GLY A 107 8.59 -4.21 14.53
CA GLY A 107 8.38 -2.80 14.87
C GLY A 107 8.09 -1.92 13.66
N VAL A 108 7.52 -0.72 13.95
CA VAL A 108 7.11 0.25 12.91
C VAL A 108 8.31 0.81 12.15
N ALA A 109 9.42 1.07 12.84
CA ALA A 109 10.60 1.68 12.24
C ALA A 109 11.19 0.80 11.14
N LEU A 110 11.47 -0.47 11.44
CA LEU A 110 12.03 -1.41 10.47
C LEU A 110 11.06 -1.66 9.31
N PHE A 111 9.76 -1.89 9.60
CA PHE A 111 8.75 -2.04 8.55
C PHE A 111 8.73 -0.83 7.62
N THR A 112 8.75 0.38 8.16
CA THR A 112 8.70 1.62 7.36
C THR A 112 9.92 1.76 6.47
N VAL A 113 11.12 1.59 7.01
CA VAL A 113 12.37 1.74 6.25
C VAL A 113 12.48 0.67 5.18
N ALA A 114 12.18 -0.60 5.50
CA ALA A 114 12.20 -1.70 4.55
C ALA A 114 11.14 -1.52 3.45
N SER A 115 9.93 -1.11 3.80
CA SER A 115 8.89 -0.83 2.79
C SER A 115 9.24 0.34 1.89
N LEU A 116 9.89 1.40 2.40
CA LEU A 116 10.40 2.50 1.58
C LEU A 116 11.48 2.02 0.59
N ALA A 117 12.37 1.12 1.01
CA ALA A 117 13.36 0.52 0.10
C ALA A 117 12.68 -0.27 -1.03
N GLY A 118 11.69 -1.09 -0.70
CA GLY A 118 10.88 -1.81 -1.70
C GLY A 118 10.17 -0.87 -2.68
N GLN A 119 9.52 0.20 -2.16
CA GLN A 119 8.89 1.23 -2.98
C GLN A 119 9.88 1.91 -3.92
N THR A 120 11.07 2.23 -3.43
CA THR A 120 12.11 2.90 -4.22
C THR A 120 12.63 1.99 -5.31
N ALA A 121 12.92 0.73 -5.00
CA ALA A 121 13.39 -0.25 -5.97
C ALA A 121 12.38 -0.46 -7.11
N ILE A 122 11.12 -0.73 -6.79
CA ILE A 122 10.09 -0.95 -7.81
C ILE A 122 9.78 0.32 -8.63
N SER A 123 9.91 1.53 -8.03
CA SER A 123 9.66 2.77 -8.73
C SER A 123 10.60 2.98 -9.91
N LEU A 124 11.86 2.55 -9.79
CA LEU A 124 12.83 2.60 -10.88
C LEU A 124 12.39 1.75 -12.06
N TRP A 125 11.89 0.55 -11.78
CA TRP A 125 11.43 -0.39 -12.80
C TRP A 125 10.11 0.07 -13.46
N VAL A 126 9.16 0.55 -12.65
CA VAL A 126 7.87 1.08 -13.10
C VAL A 126 8.04 2.28 -14.04
N ASP A 127 9.00 3.16 -13.74
CA ASP A 127 9.29 4.34 -14.57
C ASP A 127 9.94 3.96 -15.90
N GLN A 128 10.78 2.91 -15.92
CA GLN A 128 11.34 2.37 -17.18
C GLN A 128 10.26 1.78 -18.09
N LEU A 129 9.24 1.14 -17.49
CA LEU A 129 8.11 0.59 -18.24
C LEU A 129 7.12 1.67 -18.72
N GLY A 130 7.26 2.93 -18.25
CA GLY A 130 6.35 4.01 -18.56
C GLY A 130 4.96 3.86 -17.93
N LEU A 131 4.84 3.04 -16.88
CA LEU A 131 3.56 2.79 -16.22
C LEU A 131 3.06 3.99 -15.39
N SER A 132 3.92 4.95 -15.07
CA SER A 132 3.60 6.16 -14.28
C SER A 132 2.94 7.29 -15.10
N GLY A 133 2.40 7.02 -16.29
CA GLY A 133 1.72 8.05 -17.10
C GLY A 133 2.18 8.12 -18.56
N GLY A 134 2.74 7.03 -19.08
CA GLY A 134 3.03 6.87 -20.50
C GLY A 134 4.39 7.43 -20.97
N VAL A 135 5.09 8.19 -20.14
CA VAL A 135 6.44 8.69 -20.47
C VAL A 135 7.48 7.81 -19.78
N LYS A 136 8.30 7.11 -20.56
CA LYS A 136 9.46 6.38 -20.04
C LYS A 136 10.46 7.37 -19.46
N SER A 137 10.74 7.26 -18.19
CA SER A 137 11.75 8.07 -17.51
C SER A 137 13.05 7.28 -17.42
N MET A 138 14.16 7.88 -17.89
CA MET A 138 15.49 7.28 -17.70
C MET A 138 15.86 7.27 -16.22
N ILE A 139 16.48 6.18 -15.77
CA ILE A 139 17.01 6.07 -14.41
C ILE A 139 18.09 7.13 -14.23
N SER A 140 17.85 8.11 -13.36
CA SER A 140 18.85 9.11 -13.03
C SER A 140 19.81 8.57 -11.95
N LYS A 141 21.09 8.98 -12.00
CA LYS A 141 22.09 8.63 -10.97
C LYS A 141 21.61 9.01 -9.55
N ARG A 142 20.91 10.14 -9.40
CA ARG A 142 20.36 10.59 -8.11
C ARG A 142 19.34 9.59 -7.54
N ARG A 143 18.51 8.98 -8.37
CA ARG A 143 17.51 7.98 -7.94
C ARG A 143 18.17 6.67 -7.51
N VAL A 144 19.20 6.24 -8.23
CA VAL A 144 19.99 5.06 -7.83
C VAL A 144 20.68 5.29 -6.49
N ILE A 145 21.31 6.45 -6.31
CA ILE A 145 21.94 6.82 -5.03
C ILE A 145 20.91 6.83 -3.90
N ALA A 146 19.74 7.44 -4.12
CA ALA A 146 18.65 7.44 -3.13
C ALA A 146 18.20 6.00 -2.77
N ALA A 147 18.08 5.11 -3.76
CA ALA A 147 17.75 3.70 -3.52
C ALA A 147 18.84 3.01 -2.68
N LEU A 148 20.11 3.23 -2.99
CA LEU A 148 21.23 2.65 -2.23
C LEU A 148 21.26 3.17 -0.78
N ILE A 149 21.04 4.48 -0.57
CA ILE A 149 20.93 5.06 0.78
C ILE A 149 19.77 4.42 1.55
N THR A 150 18.62 4.21 0.91
CA THR A 150 17.48 3.57 1.56
C THR A 150 17.78 2.12 1.93
N VAL A 151 18.43 1.36 1.06
CA VAL A 151 18.87 -0.02 1.36
C VAL A 151 19.86 -0.03 2.52
N PHE A 152 20.83 0.89 2.53
CA PHE A 152 21.78 1.04 3.64
C PHE A 152 21.06 1.35 4.96
N ALA A 153 20.07 2.25 4.94
CA ALA A 153 19.25 2.57 6.11
C ALA A 153 18.49 1.32 6.63
N VAL A 154 18.01 0.43 5.73
CA VAL A 154 17.41 -0.86 6.15
C VAL A 154 18.41 -1.71 6.89
N LEU A 155 19.64 -1.86 6.35
CA LEU A 155 20.68 -2.66 6.98
C LEU A 155 21.04 -2.14 8.37
N VAL A 156 21.17 -0.81 8.51
CA VAL A 156 21.43 -0.18 9.82
C VAL A 156 20.27 -0.41 10.78
N SER A 157 19.02 -0.21 10.33
CA SER A 157 17.82 -0.40 11.17
C SER A 157 17.60 -1.87 11.56
N ALA A 158 18.09 -2.80 10.76
CA ALA A 158 17.95 -4.23 10.98
C ALA A 158 19.09 -4.84 11.80
N TRP A 159 20.18 -4.08 12.05
CA TRP A 159 21.42 -4.61 12.62
C TRP A 159 21.21 -5.38 13.92
N ASP A 160 20.48 -4.78 14.87
CA ASP A 160 20.22 -5.40 16.16
C ASP A 160 19.25 -6.59 16.07
N ILE A 161 18.37 -6.58 15.07
CA ILE A 161 17.31 -7.56 14.89
C ILE A 161 17.83 -8.80 14.13
N LEU A 162 18.75 -8.61 13.18
CA LEU A 162 19.35 -9.70 12.41
C LEU A 162 20.14 -10.70 13.28
N SER A 163 20.60 -10.27 14.45
CA SER A 163 21.31 -11.14 15.40
C SER A 163 20.38 -12.01 16.25
N MET A 164 19.05 -11.80 16.21
CA MET A 164 18.14 -12.38 17.20
C MET A 164 17.29 -13.56 16.74
N SER A 165 17.02 -13.77 15.44
CA SER A 165 16.29 -14.96 14.95
C SER A 165 16.14 -15.03 13.43
N ASP A 166 15.93 -16.24 12.86
CA ASP A 166 15.56 -16.50 11.46
C ASP A 166 14.24 -15.81 11.05
N PHE A 167 13.36 -15.52 12.00
CA PHE A 167 12.08 -14.83 11.80
C PHE A 167 12.26 -13.38 11.30
N SER A 168 13.40 -12.76 11.61
CA SER A 168 13.70 -11.38 11.23
C SER A 168 13.91 -11.22 9.74
N ILE A 169 14.52 -12.21 9.07
CA ILE A 169 14.76 -12.17 7.61
C ILE A 169 13.44 -12.22 6.84
N LEU A 170 12.50 -13.09 7.26
CA LEU A 170 11.19 -13.17 6.66
C LEU A 170 10.41 -11.84 6.82
N ALA A 171 10.45 -11.24 8.02
CA ALA A 171 9.79 -9.97 8.28
C ALA A 171 10.33 -8.84 7.39
N ILE A 172 11.65 -8.76 7.21
CA ILE A 172 12.29 -7.80 6.30
C ILE A 172 11.86 -8.07 4.84
N GLY A 173 11.89 -9.33 4.42
CA GLY A 173 11.47 -9.73 3.08
C GLY A 173 10.02 -9.36 2.79
N LEU A 174 9.10 -9.61 3.74
CA LEU A 174 7.70 -9.23 3.63
C LEU A 174 7.53 -7.70 3.61
N ALA A 175 8.29 -6.94 4.40
CA ALA A 175 8.24 -5.48 4.39
C ALA A 175 8.73 -4.89 3.06
N LEU A 176 9.82 -5.43 2.49
CA LEU A 176 10.32 -5.06 1.17
C LEU A 176 9.28 -5.36 0.07
N LEU A 177 8.68 -6.55 0.11
CA LEU A 177 7.64 -6.95 -0.83
C LEU A 177 6.40 -6.06 -0.71
N ALA A 178 5.94 -5.80 0.50
CA ALA A 178 4.83 -4.88 0.78
C ALA A 178 5.10 -3.50 0.18
N GLY A 179 6.30 -2.97 0.39
CA GLY A 179 6.72 -1.71 -0.19
C GLY A 179 6.73 -1.73 -1.72
N SER A 180 7.22 -2.81 -2.33
CA SER A 180 7.23 -2.98 -3.78
C SER A 180 5.80 -2.95 -4.35
N TRP A 181 4.85 -3.58 -3.68
CA TRP A 181 3.44 -3.55 -4.09
C TRP A 181 2.82 -2.16 -4.00
N VAL A 182 3.12 -1.40 -2.95
CA VAL A 182 2.67 0.01 -2.85
C VAL A 182 3.32 0.88 -3.94
N GLY A 183 4.58 0.67 -4.25
CA GLY A 183 5.25 1.39 -5.34
C GLY A 183 4.57 1.13 -6.70
N PHE A 184 4.22 -0.12 -6.97
CA PHE A 184 3.47 -0.50 -8.17
C PHE A 184 2.03 0.04 -8.15
N GLN A 185 1.33 -0.06 -7.02
CA GLN A 185 0.00 0.51 -6.83
C GLN A 185 -0.03 2.01 -7.14
N ARG A 186 0.99 2.76 -6.71
CA ARG A 186 1.08 4.20 -6.97
C ARG A 186 1.08 4.52 -8.47
N ALA A 187 1.77 3.71 -9.26
CA ALA A 187 1.76 3.87 -10.71
C ALA A 187 0.37 3.64 -11.32
N LEU A 188 -0.32 2.58 -10.87
CA LEU A 188 -1.69 2.30 -11.30
C LEU A 188 -2.64 3.41 -10.86
N ASN A 189 -2.52 3.90 -9.63
CA ASN A 189 -3.30 5.02 -9.12
C ASN A 189 -3.05 6.31 -9.92
N GLY A 190 -1.83 6.53 -10.41
CA GLY A 190 -1.52 7.63 -11.33
C GLY A 190 -2.34 7.53 -12.61
N GLN A 191 -2.43 6.34 -13.21
CA GLN A 191 -3.26 6.09 -14.40
C GLN A 191 -4.75 6.30 -14.10
N ILE A 192 -5.26 5.73 -13.01
CA ILE A 192 -6.67 5.91 -12.62
C ILE A 192 -6.98 7.38 -12.38
N ASN A 193 -6.10 8.09 -11.68
CA ASN A 193 -6.30 9.51 -11.35
C ASN A 193 -6.21 10.43 -12.57
N SER A 194 -5.52 10.03 -13.65
CA SER A 194 -5.50 10.81 -14.90
C SER A 194 -6.88 10.89 -15.57
N HIS A 195 -7.72 9.89 -15.35
CA HIS A 195 -9.11 9.85 -15.85
C HIS A 195 -10.11 10.41 -14.84
N SER A 196 -10.03 10.04 -13.56
CA SER A 196 -10.93 10.53 -12.52
C SER A 196 -10.68 12.00 -12.16
N LYS A 197 -9.42 12.49 -12.30
CA LYS A 197 -8.94 13.83 -11.88
C LYS A 197 -9.25 14.17 -10.41
N ARG A 198 -9.59 13.17 -9.59
CA ARG A 198 -9.98 13.31 -8.19
C ARG A 198 -9.41 12.15 -7.36
N ALA A 199 -8.47 12.48 -6.47
CA ALA A 199 -7.80 11.49 -5.63
C ALA A 199 -8.77 10.67 -4.75
N PHE A 200 -9.84 11.29 -4.23
CA PHE A 200 -10.85 10.58 -3.44
C PHE A 200 -11.61 9.52 -4.23
N ALA A 201 -11.90 9.74 -5.52
CA ALA A 201 -12.54 8.73 -6.37
C ALA A 201 -11.61 7.53 -6.61
N THR A 202 -10.31 7.80 -6.81
CA THR A 202 -9.28 6.75 -6.90
C THR A 202 -9.15 5.98 -5.58
N ALA A 203 -9.14 6.69 -4.44
CA ALA A 203 -9.09 6.08 -3.12
C ALA A 203 -10.31 5.20 -2.85
N GLN A 204 -11.51 5.65 -3.22
CA GLN A 204 -12.75 4.86 -3.08
C GLN A 204 -12.64 3.53 -3.84
N LEU A 205 -12.16 3.56 -5.09
CA LEU A 205 -11.93 2.34 -5.87
C LEU A 205 -10.95 1.42 -5.15
N ASN A 206 -9.83 1.96 -4.66
CA ASN A 206 -8.83 1.16 -3.94
C ASN A 206 -9.39 0.52 -2.67
N PHE A 207 -10.19 1.25 -1.89
CA PHE A 207 -10.81 0.67 -0.70
C PHE A 207 -11.86 -0.40 -1.06
N ILE A 208 -12.65 -0.21 -2.12
CA ILE A 208 -13.61 -1.23 -2.59
C ILE A 208 -12.86 -2.50 -3.00
N THR A 209 -11.93 -2.39 -3.94
CA THR A 209 -11.22 -3.56 -4.49
C THR A 209 -10.29 -4.22 -3.46
N GLY A 210 -9.68 -3.42 -2.58
CA GLY A 210 -8.85 -3.93 -1.50
C GLY A 210 -9.64 -4.64 -0.41
N THR A 211 -10.77 -4.09 0.04
CA THR A 211 -11.66 -4.73 1.01
C THR A 211 -12.22 -6.03 0.44
N THR A 212 -12.68 -6.01 -0.81
CA THR A 212 -13.16 -7.22 -1.50
C THR A 212 -12.07 -8.30 -1.56
N PHE A 213 -10.84 -7.91 -1.91
CA PHE A 213 -9.71 -8.83 -1.94
C PHE A 213 -9.42 -9.46 -0.56
N LEU A 214 -9.42 -8.68 0.51
CA LEU A 214 -9.19 -9.20 1.87
C LEU A 214 -10.31 -10.15 2.32
N PHE A 215 -11.56 -9.85 1.98
CA PHE A 215 -12.67 -10.78 2.26
C PHE A 215 -12.55 -12.08 1.46
N ILE A 216 -12.11 -12.03 0.22
CA ILE A 216 -11.82 -13.25 -0.57
C ILE A 216 -10.73 -14.08 0.11
N LEU A 217 -9.65 -13.45 0.58
CA LEU A 217 -8.60 -14.14 1.32
C LEU A 217 -9.12 -14.78 2.62
N LEU A 218 -9.99 -14.09 3.36
CA LEU A 218 -10.62 -14.64 4.56
C LEU A 218 -11.48 -15.87 4.24
N LEU A 219 -12.29 -15.79 3.18
CA LEU A 219 -13.10 -16.92 2.71
C LEU A 219 -12.25 -18.13 2.30
N ILE A 220 -11.18 -17.89 1.53
CA ILE A 220 -10.23 -18.94 1.14
C ILE A 220 -9.66 -19.59 2.40
N ARG A 221 -9.17 -18.79 3.36
CA ARG A 221 -8.63 -19.31 4.61
C ARG A 221 -9.65 -20.16 5.37
N SER A 222 -10.90 -19.71 5.49
CA SER A 222 -11.96 -20.43 6.21
C SER A 222 -12.26 -21.79 5.57
N VAL A 223 -12.33 -21.86 4.23
CA VAL A 223 -12.54 -23.10 3.50
C VAL A 223 -11.39 -24.07 3.75
N PHE A 224 -10.14 -23.63 3.65
CA PHE A 224 -8.98 -24.50 3.88
C PHE A 224 -8.90 -24.95 5.35
N SER A 225 -9.20 -24.10 6.32
CA SER A 225 -9.24 -24.49 7.74
C SER A 225 -10.33 -25.53 8.02
N THR A 226 -11.48 -25.42 7.39
CA THR A 226 -12.57 -26.38 7.51
C THR A 226 -12.24 -27.73 6.83
N CYS A 227 -11.56 -27.70 5.68
CA CYS A 227 -11.14 -28.91 4.99
C CYS A 227 -9.96 -29.63 5.69
N ALA A 228 -9.10 -28.91 6.41
CA ALA A 228 -7.97 -29.50 7.14
C ALA A 228 -8.37 -30.11 8.50
N ALA A 229 -9.44 -29.63 9.12
CA ALA A 229 -9.92 -30.12 10.41
C ALA A 229 -10.25 -31.63 10.44
N PRO A 230 -10.92 -32.22 9.42
CA PRO A 230 -11.22 -33.68 9.45
C PRO A 230 -9.97 -34.56 9.28
N VAL A 231 -8.89 -34.05 8.67
CA VAL A 231 -7.65 -34.83 8.49
C VAL A 231 -6.86 -34.96 9.79
N ILE A 232 -6.89 -33.95 10.66
CA ILE A 232 -6.20 -33.95 11.94
C ILE A 232 -6.94 -34.86 12.95
N ILE A 233 -8.26 -34.89 12.92
CA ILE A 233 -9.06 -35.75 13.81
C ILE A 233 -8.90 -37.25 13.46
N PHE A 234 -8.51 -37.58 12.24
CA PHE A 234 -8.28 -38.98 11.81
C PHE A 234 -6.86 -39.48 12.12
N LEU A 235 -5.92 -38.58 12.49
CA LEU A 235 -4.53 -38.90 12.79
C LEU A 235 -4.19 -38.86 14.31
N MET A 236 -5.17 -38.57 15.18
CA MET A 236 -5.11 -38.69 16.62
C MET A 236 -5.94 -39.88 17.11
#